data_792c223761320dc87ace22cacbdce044
#
_entry.id   792c223761320dc87ace22cacbdce044
#
_cell.length_a   1.000
_cell.length_b   1.000
_cell.length_c   1.000
_cell.angle_alpha   90.00
_cell.angle_beta   90.00
_cell.angle_gamma   90.00
#
_symmetry.space_group_name_H-M   'P 1'
#
loop_
_entity.id
_entity.type
_entity.pdbx_description
1 polymer ?
#
loop_
_entity_poly.entity_id
_entity_poly.type
_entity_poly.pdbx_seq_one_letter_code
_entity_poly.pdbx_strand_id
1 'polypeptide(L)'
;TPNFDKLAKGGVLFTNASVNAPSCTPCRSAILSGRNFWETGRGAILQGAVWDEKIPTWPLLLKDSGYHIGYTYKVWSPGTPRDAGIGGQANAFAKSGGKFNGFSQYVSGRSSKGVAVKDAKGELYREARGNFKSFLEGRNKDQPFAYWFGPTNVHRKWTKGSGKKLWGIDPD
;
A
#
# COMPACT_ATOMS: atom_id res chain seq x y z
N THR A 1 -15.69 6.07 9.70
CA THR A 1 -15.30 6.74 8.43
C THR A 1 -16.36 6.50 7.38
N PRO A 2 -16.98 7.54 6.78
CA PRO A 2 -18.21 7.37 6.01
C PRO A 2 -18.11 6.38 4.83
N ASN A 3 -16.97 6.31 4.17
CA ASN A 3 -16.79 5.38 3.05
C ASN A 3 -16.59 3.92 3.50
N PHE A 4 -15.81 3.71 4.58
CA PHE A 4 -15.66 2.37 5.16
C PHE A 4 -16.97 1.89 5.79
N ASP A 5 -17.70 2.77 6.46
CA ASP A 5 -18.99 2.45 7.06
C ASP A 5 -20.03 2.05 6.00
N LYS A 6 -20.02 2.77 4.86
CA LYS A 6 -20.86 2.41 3.70
C LYS A 6 -20.48 1.05 3.12
N LEU A 7 -19.17 0.78 2.98
CA LEU A 7 -18.68 -0.51 2.50
C LEU A 7 -19.09 -1.65 3.46
N ALA A 8 -18.91 -1.46 4.75
CA ALA A 8 -19.28 -2.43 5.78
C ALA A 8 -20.79 -2.74 5.79
N LYS A 9 -21.63 -1.71 5.58
CA LYS A 9 -23.11 -1.90 5.50
C LYS A 9 -23.55 -2.69 4.26
N GLY A 10 -22.77 -2.63 3.18
CA GLY A 10 -23.06 -3.36 1.93
C GLY A 10 -22.33 -4.69 1.78
N GLY A 11 -21.50 -5.06 2.75
CA GLY A 11 -20.65 -6.24 2.69
C GLY A 11 -20.60 -7.02 4.00
N VAL A 12 -19.45 -7.66 4.25
CA VAL A 12 -19.19 -8.40 5.49
C VAL A 12 -18.10 -7.67 6.29
N LEU A 13 -18.39 -7.35 7.53
CA LEU A 13 -17.45 -6.77 8.48
C LEU A 13 -16.86 -7.86 9.37
N PHE A 14 -15.56 -8.13 9.21
CA PHE A 14 -14.84 -9.04 10.09
C PHE A 14 -14.41 -8.29 11.35
N THR A 15 -15.04 -8.58 12.47
CA THR A 15 -14.76 -7.91 13.76
C THR A 15 -13.50 -8.46 14.45
N ASN A 16 -13.10 -9.68 14.10
CA ASN A 16 -11.90 -10.36 14.62
C ASN A 16 -10.97 -10.71 13.47
N ALA A 17 -10.20 -9.74 13.01
CA ALA A 17 -9.19 -9.96 11.99
C ALA A 17 -7.78 -9.76 12.58
N SER A 18 -6.92 -10.76 12.40
CA SER A 18 -5.53 -10.70 12.85
C SER A 18 -4.57 -10.88 11.68
N VAL A 19 -3.37 -10.34 11.83
CA VAL A 19 -2.30 -10.55 10.86
C VAL A 19 -1.43 -11.71 11.30
N ASN A 20 -0.90 -12.43 10.32
CA ASN A 20 -0.08 -13.60 10.54
C ASN A 20 1.29 -13.28 11.18
N ALA A 21 1.81 -12.06 10.92
CA ALA A 21 3.01 -11.53 11.57
C ALA A 21 2.90 -10.00 11.72
N PRO A 22 3.23 -9.43 12.89
CA PRO A 22 3.10 -7.99 13.13
C PRO A 22 4.32 -7.20 12.59
N SER A 23 4.79 -7.54 11.41
CA SER A 23 5.96 -6.91 10.77
C SER A 23 5.74 -6.79 9.27
N CYS A 24 6.32 -5.74 8.64
CA CYS A 24 6.03 -5.37 7.25
C CYS A 24 6.15 -6.52 6.26
N THR A 25 7.35 -7.01 6.03
CA THR A 25 7.62 -8.02 4.99
C THR A 25 6.98 -9.38 5.31
N PRO A 26 7.11 -9.95 6.51
CA PRO A 26 6.47 -11.21 6.84
C PRO A 26 4.94 -11.17 6.69
N CYS A 27 4.30 -10.11 7.19
CA CYS A 27 2.86 -9.93 7.05
C CYS A 27 2.45 -9.83 5.57
N ARG A 28 3.18 -9.04 4.79
CA ARG A 28 2.89 -8.86 3.36
C ARG A 28 3.14 -10.11 2.55
N SER A 29 4.15 -10.88 2.92
CA SER A 29 4.40 -12.20 2.33
C SER A 29 3.22 -13.13 2.55
N ALA A 30 2.69 -13.18 3.76
CA ALA A 30 1.51 -13.97 4.07
C ALA A 30 0.28 -13.53 3.26
N ILE A 31 0.00 -12.22 3.22
CA ILE A 31 -1.15 -11.66 2.47
C ILE A 31 -1.02 -11.92 0.96
N LEU A 32 0.18 -11.75 0.39
CA LEU A 32 0.39 -11.91 -1.05
C LEU A 32 0.33 -13.36 -1.50
N SER A 33 0.81 -14.30 -0.66
CA SER A 33 0.89 -15.72 -1.02
C SER A 33 -0.30 -16.54 -0.53
N GLY A 34 -1.07 -16.04 0.44
CA GLY A 34 -2.08 -16.84 1.15
C GLY A 34 -1.48 -17.91 2.07
N ARG A 35 -0.16 -17.85 2.35
CA ARG A 35 0.55 -18.80 3.21
C ARG A 35 0.86 -18.17 4.57
N ASN A 36 1.17 -19.00 5.54
CA ASN A 36 1.80 -18.48 6.75
C ASN A 36 3.18 -17.89 6.43
N PHE A 37 3.60 -16.85 7.15
CA PHE A 37 4.84 -16.14 6.81
C PHE A 37 6.09 -17.05 6.87
N TRP A 38 6.13 -18.01 7.78
CA TRP A 38 7.25 -18.96 7.90
C TRP A 38 7.37 -19.93 6.71
N GLU A 39 6.32 -20.05 5.90
CA GLU A 39 6.31 -20.87 4.67
C GLU A 39 6.81 -20.08 3.44
N THR A 40 7.19 -18.82 3.64
CA THR A 40 7.63 -17.93 2.55
C THR A 40 9.16 -17.79 2.45
N GLY A 41 9.89 -18.71 3.05
CA GLY A 41 11.36 -18.75 3.00
C GLY A 41 11.97 -17.43 3.48
N ARG A 42 12.81 -16.81 2.67
CA ARG A 42 13.41 -15.50 2.97
C ARG A 42 12.40 -14.33 2.95
N GLY A 43 11.19 -14.52 2.49
CA GLY A 43 10.09 -13.60 2.66
C GLY A 43 9.56 -13.51 4.10
N ALA A 44 9.95 -14.46 4.95
CA ALA A 44 9.56 -14.49 6.36
C ALA A 44 10.34 -13.51 7.26
N ILE A 45 11.41 -12.89 6.78
CA ILE A 45 12.25 -11.97 7.55
C ILE A 45 12.06 -10.52 7.10
N LEU A 46 12.43 -9.57 7.96
CA LEU A 46 12.30 -8.14 7.66
C LEU A 46 13.53 -7.60 6.92
N GLN A 47 14.73 -7.91 7.39
CA GLN A 47 15.98 -7.42 6.82
C GLN A 47 16.60 -8.50 5.92
N GLY A 48 17.03 -8.09 4.72
CA GLY A 48 17.58 -9.00 3.72
C GLY A 48 16.53 -9.97 3.14
N ALA A 49 15.26 -9.63 3.24
CA ALA A 49 14.20 -10.42 2.65
C ALA A 49 14.31 -10.47 1.13
N VAL A 50 14.14 -11.66 0.58
CA VAL A 50 14.07 -11.92 -0.85
C VAL A 50 12.82 -12.75 -1.11
N TRP A 51 12.05 -12.39 -2.13
CA TRP A 51 10.91 -13.19 -2.52
C TRP A 51 11.39 -14.45 -3.26
N ASP A 52 10.84 -15.59 -2.92
CA ASP A 52 11.03 -16.82 -3.68
C ASP A 52 10.04 -16.82 -4.86
N GLU A 53 10.55 -16.77 -6.08
CA GLU A 53 9.75 -16.74 -7.33
C GLU A 53 8.86 -17.98 -7.52
N LYS A 54 9.20 -19.10 -6.86
CA LYS A 54 8.38 -20.31 -6.85
C LYS A 54 7.11 -20.19 -6.03
N ILE A 55 7.00 -19.14 -5.20
CA ILE A 55 5.80 -18.88 -4.41
C ILE A 55 4.90 -17.93 -5.19
N PRO A 56 3.77 -18.40 -5.70
CA PRO A 56 2.85 -17.56 -6.45
C PRO A 56 2.25 -16.47 -5.55
N THR A 57 1.95 -15.33 -6.15
CA THR A 57 1.22 -14.25 -5.48
C THR A 57 -0.10 -14.00 -6.18
N TRP A 58 -1.14 -13.68 -5.40
CA TRP A 58 -2.45 -13.43 -5.99
C TRP A 58 -2.47 -12.29 -7.03
N PRO A 59 -1.68 -11.19 -6.92
CA PRO A 59 -1.67 -10.19 -7.98
C PRO A 59 -1.15 -10.72 -9.30
N LEU A 60 -0.11 -11.57 -9.29
CA LEU A 60 0.43 -12.17 -10.50
C LEU A 60 -0.54 -13.20 -11.10
N LEU A 61 -1.17 -14.03 -10.27
CA LEU A 61 -2.19 -14.97 -10.71
C LEU A 61 -3.38 -14.22 -11.37
N LEU A 62 -3.81 -13.11 -10.82
CA LEU A 62 -4.83 -12.27 -11.44
C LEU A 62 -4.35 -11.66 -12.75
N LYS A 63 -3.09 -11.19 -12.82
CA LYS A 63 -2.50 -10.68 -14.06
C LYS A 63 -2.51 -11.73 -15.14
N ASP A 64 -2.09 -12.95 -14.83
CA ASP A 64 -2.09 -14.08 -15.76
C ASP A 64 -3.52 -14.47 -16.20
N SER A 65 -4.51 -14.17 -15.36
CA SER A 65 -5.94 -14.32 -15.66
C SER A 65 -6.55 -13.12 -16.39
N GLY A 66 -5.72 -12.19 -16.89
CA GLY A 66 -6.16 -11.06 -17.69
C GLY A 66 -6.56 -9.80 -16.91
N TYR A 67 -6.38 -9.78 -15.59
CA TYR A 67 -6.64 -8.58 -14.81
C TYR A 67 -5.61 -7.48 -15.06
N HIS A 68 -6.06 -6.25 -15.10
CA HIS A 68 -5.20 -5.08 -15.00
C HIS A 68 -4.81 -4.88 -13.54
N ILE A 69 -3.50 -4.94 -13.25
CA ILE A 69 -3.01 -4.82 -11.86
C ILE A 69 -2.16 -3.58 -11.66
N GLY A 70 -2.26 -3.01 -10.47
CA GLY A 70 -1.46 -1.86 -10.11
C GLY A 70 -1.50 -1.59 -8.62
N TYR A 71 -0.75 -0.58 -8.19
CA TYR A 71 -0.69 -0.21 -6.79
C TYR A 71 -0.32 1.26 -6.55
N THR A 72 -0.63 1.72 -5.35
CA THR A 72 -0.08 2.95 -4.79
C THR A 72 0.82 2.59 -3.62
N TYR A 73 2.06 3.02 -3.71
CA TYR A 73 3.10 3.02 -2.71
C TYR A 73 3.60 1.62 -2.29
N LYS A 74 3.15 1.06 -1.16
CA LYS A 74 3.81 -0.10 -0.56
C LYS A 74 3.02 -1.38 -0.75
N VAL A 75 3.56 -2.30 -1.55
CA VAL A 75 3.05 -3.66 -1.68
C VAL A 75 3.85 -4.62 -0.81
N TRP A 76 5.12 -4.78 -1.07
CA TRP A 76 6.03 -5.67 -0.35
C TRP A 76 7.38 -5.00 -0.15
N SER A 77 7.76 -4.79 1.12
CA SER A 77 9.05 -4.21 1.53
C SER A 77 9.18 -4.19 3.05
N PRO A 78 10.40 -4.03 3.61
CA PRO A 78 11.69 -4.02 2.91
C PRO A 78 12.05 -5.38 2.34
N GLY A 79 12.84 -5.41 1.27
CA GLY A 79 13.30 -6.63 0.62
C GLY A 79 13.53 -6.44 -0.87
N THR A 80 13.82 -7.53 -1.57
CA THR A 80 14.05 -7.55 -3.02
C THR A 80 12.90 -8.27 -3.72
N PRO A 81 11.89 -7.56 -4.21
CA PRO A 81 10.72 -8.15 -4.85
C PRO A 81 10.90 -8.36 -6.37
N ARG A 82 12.00 -7.87 -6.96
CA ARG A 82 12.18 -7.81 -8.41
C ARG A 82 12.17 -9.20 -9.06
N ASP A 83 12.80 -10.15 -8.41
CA ASP A 83 12.97 -11.50 -8.94
C ASP A 83 11.62 -12.24 -9.03
N ALA A 84 10.64 -11.83 -8.25
CA ALA A 84 9.29 -12.36 -8.29
C ALA A 84 8.31 -11.54 -9.15
N GLY A 85 8.77 -10.50 -9.82
CA GLY A 85 7.92 -9.58 -10.59
C GLY A 85 6.95 -8.73 -9.77
N ILE A 86 6.93 -8.85 -8.44
CA ILE A 86 5.99 -8.13 -7.57
C ILE A 86 6.25 -6.62 -7.59
N GLY A 87 7.52 -6.22 -7.57
CA GLY A 87 7.89 -4.80 -7.60
C GLY A 87 7.98 -4.23 -9.01
N GLY A 88 8.51 -5.01 -9.96
CA GLY A 88 8.75 -4.57 -11.34
C GLY A 88 7.51 -4.65 -12.22
N GLN A 89 7.07 -5.86 -12.50
CA GLN A 89 5.98 -6.12 -13.45
C GLN A 89 4.59 -5.83 -12.89
N ALA A 90 4.38 -6.01 -11.59
CA ALA A 90 3.13 -5.65 -10.95
C ALA A 90 2.97 -4.14 -10.76
N ASN A 91 4.03 -3.38 -10.95
CA ASN A 91 4.04 -1.93 -10.81
C ASN A 91 3.86 -1.25 -12.16
N ALA A 92 2.64 -1.21 -12.65
CA ALA A 92 2.31 -0.47 -13.86
C ALA A 92 2.49 1.06 -13.71
N PHE A 93 2.55 1.58 -12.48
CA PHE A 93 2.50 3.02 -12.16
C PHE A 93 3.64 3.49 -11.26
N ALA A 94 4.81 2.87 -11.37
CA ALA A 94 6.00 3.22 -10.61
C ALA A 94 6.32 4.73 -10.61
N LYS A 95 6.13 5.40 -11.72
CA LYS A 95 6.40 6.85 -11.85
C LYS A 95 5.47 7.69 -10.97
N SER A 96 4.20 7.35 -10.89
CA SER A 96 3.23 8.07 -10.05
C SER A 96 3.37 7.70 -8.58
N GLY A 97 3.46 6.40 -8.26
CA GLY A 97 3.66 5.92 -6.90
C GLY A 97 5.04 6.26 -6.31
N GLY A 98 6.08 6.33 -7.14
CA GLY A 98 7.46 6.63 -6.72
C GLY A 98 7.63 8.00 -6.06
N LYS A 99 6.77 8.96 -6.34
CA LYS A 99 6.77 10.26 -5.66
C LYS A 99 6.42 10.19 -4.18
N PHE A 100 5.83 9.09 -3.73
CA PHE A 100 5.38 8.90 -2.36
C PHE A 100 6.35 8.14 -1.46
N ASN A 101 7.63 8.13 -1.76
CA ASN A 101 8.63 7.52 -0.88
C ASN A 101 8.62 8.08 0.54
N GLY A 102 8.16 9.31 0.71
CA GLY A 102 7.90 9.94 2.00
C GLY A 102 6.43 9.99 2.39
N PHE A 103 5.59 9.12 1.90
CA PHE A 103 4.13 9.18 2.05
C PHE A 103 3.68 9.39 3.50
N SER A 104 4.21 8.61 4.44
CA SER A 104 3.89 8.72 5.87
C SER A 104 4.29 10.07 6.48
N GLN A 105 5.28 10.71 5.91
CA GLN A 105 5.88 11.96 6.42
C GLN A 105 5.66 13.14 5.47
N TYR A 106 4.94 12.94 4.37
CA TYR A 106 4.77 13.98 3.35
C TYR A 106 4.20 15.25 3.93
N VAL A 107 3.08 15.17 4.62
CA VAL A 107 2.41 16.33 5.19
C VAL A 107 3.27 17.01 6.26
N SER A 108 3.89 16.22 7.16
CA SER A 108 4.78 16.79 8.19
C SER A 108 6.03 17.42 7.59
N GLY A 109 6.63 16.79 6.58
CA GLY A 109 7.80 17.30 5.88
C GLY A 109 7.53 18.57 5.09
N ARG A 110 6.36 18.71 4.48
CA ARG A 110 5.94 19.95 3.80
C ARG A 110 5.60 21.04 4.81
N SER A 111 4.90 20.68 5.87
CA SER A 111 4.52 21.63 6.93
C SER A 111 5.75 22.20 7.66
N SER A 112 6.78 21.40 7.91
CA SER A 112 8.03 21.89 8.50
C SER A 112 8.80 22.88 7.61
N LYS A 113 8.50 22.89 6.30
CA LYS A 113 9.03 23.83 5.31
C LYS A 113 8.10 25.03 5.06
N GLY A 114 7.13 25.27 5.94
CA GLY A 114 6.21 26.41 5.87
C GLY A 114 4.98 26.23 4.98
N VAL A 115 4.77 25.07 4.39
CA VAL A 115 3.54 24.80 3.63
C VAL A 115 2.38 24.58 4.60
N ALA A 116 1.24 25.23 4.35
CA ALA A 116 0.04 25.02 5.18
C ALA A 116 -0.39 23.54 5.15
N VAL A 117 -0.79 23.02 6.29
CA VAL A 117 -1.18 21.60 6.43
C VAL A 117 -2.28 21.21 5.44
N LYS A 118 -3.26 22.09 5.23
CA LYS A 118 -4.35 21.89 4.25
C LYS A 118 -3.80 21.69 2.83
N ASP A 119 -2.83 22.50 2.43
CA ASP A 119 -2.25 22.45 1.09
C ASP A 119 -1.38 21.21 0.91
N ALA A 120 -0.56 20.88 1.90
CA ALA A 120 0.24 19.66 1.92
C ALA A 120 -0.64 18.38 1.81
N LYS A 121 -1.77 18.35 2.51
CA LYS A 121 -2.78 17.29 2.35
C LYS A 121 -3.39 17.27 0.96
N GLY A 122 -3.72 18.44 0.42
CA GLY A 122 -4.25 18.59 -0.93
C GLY A 122 -3.29 18.06 -1.99
N GLU A 123 -1.99 18.36 -1.87
CA GLU A 123 -0.94 17.81 -2.73
C GLU A 123 -0.90 16.28 -2.68
N LEU A 124 -0.85 15.72 -1.47
CA LEU A 124 -0.83 14.27 -1.27
C LEU A 124 -2.06 13.58 -1.87
N TYR A 125 -3.24 14.13 -1.64
CA TYR A 125 -4.49 13.55 -2.16
C TYR A 125 -4.61 13.66 -3.68
N ARG A 126 -4.13 14.75 -4.29
CA ARG A 126 -4.07 14.87 -5.75
C ARG A 126 -3.18 13.80 -6.37
N GLU A 127 -2.00 13.57 -5.80
CA GLU A 127 -1.07 12.56 -6.27
C GLU A 127 -1.66 11.15 -6.13
N ALA A 128 -2.25 10.82 -4.98
CA ALA A 128 -2.87 9.52 -4.76
C ALA A 128 -4.03 9.26 -5.75
N ARG A 129 -4.89 10.25 -5.95
CA ARG A 129 -5.98 10.17 -6.93
C ARG A 129 -5.47 10.12 -8.37
N GLY A 130 -4.43 10.91 -8.68
CA GLY A 130 -3.79 10.91 -10.00
C GLY A 130 -3.20 9.55 -10.35
N ASN A 131 -2.55 8.90 -9.39
CA ASN A 131 -2.01 7.55 -9.58
C ASN A 131 -3.14 6.54 -9.89
N PHE A 132 -4.22 6.57 -9.14
CA PHE A 132 -5.36 5.67 -9.38
C PHE A 132 -6.08 5.99 -10.69
N LYS A 133 -6.24 7.28 -11.02
CA LYS A 133 -6.81 7.70 -12.29
C LYS A 133 -5.99 7.18 -13.47
N SER A 134 -4.67 7.40 -13.45
CA SER A 134 -3.77 6.89 -14.49
C SER A 134 -3.82 5.36 -14.61
N PHE A 135 -3.96 4.67 -13.47
CA PHE A 135 -4.19 3.23 -13.47
C PHE A 135 -5.45 2.85 -14.24
N LEU A 136 -6.57 3.51 -13.96
CA LEU A 136 -7.84 3.21 -14.63
C LEU A 136 -7.82 3.57 -16.12
N GLU A 137 -7.15 4.67 -16.50
CA GLU A 137 -6.99 5.10 -17.89
C GLU A 137 -6.12 4.15 -18.72
N GLY A 138 -5.15 3.49 -18.08
CA GLY A 138 -4.31 2.48 -18.74
C GLY A 138 -4.97 1.11 -18.91
N ARG A 139 -6.20 0.94 -18.45
CA ARG A 139 -6.98 -0.29 -18.51
C ARG A 139 -7.79 -0.36 -19.80
N ASN A 140 -7.89 -1.53 -20.41
CA ASN A 140 -8.89 -1.76 -21.45
C ASN A 140 -10.30 -1.64 -20.85
N LYS A 141 -11.27 -1.11 -21.63
CA LYS A 141 -12.58 -0.68 -21.12
C LYS A 141 -13.27 -1.71 -20.20
N ASP A 142 -13.32 -2.96 -20.61
CA ASP A 142 -14.05 -4.02 -19.89
C ASP A 142 -13.12 -4.97 -19.12
N GLN A 143 -11.83 -4.66 -19.06
CA GLN A 143 -10.85 -5.48 -18.37
C GLN A 143 -11.06 -5.41 -16.86
N PRO A 144 -11.18 -6.52 -16.14
CA PRO A 144 -11.23 -6.51 -14.69
C PRO A 144 -9.91 -5.97 -14.12
N PHE A 145 -9.95 -5.41 -12.92
CA PHE A 145 -8.75 -4.90 -12.30
C PHE A 145 -8.60 -5.29 -10.83
N ALA A 146 -7.36 -5.29 -10.37
CA ALA A 146 -7.00 -5.37 -8.97
C ALA A 146 -6.01 -4.27 -8.63
N TYR A 147 -6.29 -3.50 -7.59
CA TYR A 147 -5.46 -2.38 -7.18
C TYR A 147 -5.12 -2.45 -5.70
N TRP A 148 -3.83 -2.46 -5.41
CA TRP A 148 -3.33 -2.45 -4.05
C TRP A 148 -3.12 -1.02 -3.57
N PHE A 149 -4.01 -0.53 -2.73
CA PHE A 149 -3.83 0.76 -2.08
C PHE A 149 -3.06 0.57 -0.77
N GLY A 150 -1.77 0.86 -0.80
CA GLY A 150 -0.83 0.64 0.31
C GLY A 150 -0.30 1.92 0.94
N PRO A 151 -1.14 2.83 1.47
CA PRO A 151 -0.68 4.06 2.10
C PRO A 151 0.13 3.75 3.35
N THR A 152 1.05 4.65 3.69
CA THR A 152 1.93 4.51 4.86
C THR A 152 1.81 5.68 5.84
N ASN A 153 0.66 6.33 5.87
CA ASN A 153 0.39 7.47 6.77
C ASN A 153 0.62 7.14 8.24
N VAL A 154 0.35 5.89 8.62
CA VAL A 154 0.52 5.39 9.99
C VAL A 154 1.92 4.85 10.28
N HIS A 155 2.81 4.86 9.30
CA HIS A 155 4.18 4.40 9.47
C HIS A 155 5.03 5.43 10.24
N ARG A 156 5.99 4.92 11.01
CA ARG A 156 6.98 5.82 11.68
C ARG A 156 7.72 6.68 10.60
N LYS A 157 8.22 7.89 10.91
CA LYS A 157 8.44 8.37 12.28
C LYS A 157 7.18 9.07 12.80
N TRP A 158 6.80 8.79 14.04
CA TRP A 158 5.69 9.46 14.69
C TRP A 158 6.21 10.66 15.48
N THR A 159 5.85 11.85 15.04
CA THR A 159 6.15 13.07 15.78
C THR A 159 5.07 13.28 16.85
N LYS A 160 5.49 13.45 18.10
CA LYS A 160 4.56 13.70 19.21
C LYS A 160 3.59 14.85 18.87
N GLY A 161 2.31 14.62 19.08
CA GLY A 161 1.25 15.60 18.79
C GLY A 161 0.88 15.77 17.32
N SER A 162 1.52 15.03 16.40
CA SER A 162 1.22 15.15 14.95
C SER A 162 -0.21 14.68 14.59
N GLY A 163 -0.78 13.76 15.33
CA GLY A 163 -2.17 13.32 15.14
C GLY A 163 -3.13 14.50 15.27
N LYS A 164 -3.06 15.24 16.37
CA LYS A 164 -3.89 16.44 16.60
C LYS A 164 -3.51 17.56 15.63
N LYS A 165 -2.23 17.91 15.56
CA LYS A 165 -1.75 19.04 14.75
C LYS A 165 -1.98 18.89 13.26
N LEU A 166 -1.73 17.70 12.70
CA LEU A 166 -1.79 17.48 11.26
C LEU A 166 -3.13 16.87 10.81
N TRP A 167 -3.75 16.07 11.65
CA TRP A 167 -4.92 15.28 11.26
C TRP A 167 -6.19 15.60 12.05
N GLY A 168 -6.09 16.46 13.06
CA GLY A 168 -7.23 16.83 13.90
C GLY A 168 -7.78 15.67 14.75
N ILE A 169 -6.94 14.64 14.96
CA ILE A 169 -7.31 13.50 15.79
C ILE A 169 -7.04 13.88 17.24
N ASP A 170 -8.07 13.87 18.07
CA ASP A 170 -7.90 13.97 19.51
C ASP A 170 -7.55 12.57 20.06
N PRO A 171 -6.51 12.47 20.88
CA PRO A 171 -6.11 11.18 21.45
C PRO A 171 -6.99 10.72 22.63
N ASP A 172 -7.88 11.59 23.13
CA ASP A 172 -8.77 11.31 24.28
C ASP A 172 -10.14 10.76 23.85
#